data_0e6d6c9a1f49b61a2d4b70e2891109ce
#
_entry.id   0e6d6c9a1f49b61a2d4b70e2891109ce
#
_cell.length_a   1.000
_cell.length_b   1.000
_cell.length_c   1.000
_cell.angle_alpha   90.00
_cell.angle_beta   90.00
_cell.angle_gamma   90.00
#
_symmetry.space_group_name_H-M   'P 1'
#
loop_
_entity.id
_entity.type
_entity.pdbx_description
1 polymer ?
#
loop_
_entity_poly.entity_id
_entity_poly.type
_entity_poly.pdbx_seq_one_letter_code
_entity_poly.pdbx_strand_id
1 'polypeptide(L)'
;AKQAGVSRVCLGAAWREVKDNAQFDRVLDMVRGVTDLGMEVCCTLGMLSEHQAKRLEEAGLYAYNHNVDSSAEFYETIITTRTYADRLKTLEEVRKTNVTLCSGGIIGLGETVDDRLKMLQTLLQIEPHPESVPINILSKVAGTPMAENPDVPVWEVIRMIATARIVLPRSDVRLTAGRVKLDDTAQALCFMAGANSIFSSETEFMLTKAVPSPSYDRDAELLKALGLRMREPFKHGRTHPAQETGCSVAG
;
A
#
# COMPACT_ATOMS: atom_id res chain seq x y z
N ALA A 1 -0.83 -10.73 14.49
CA ALA A 1 0.15 -9.87 13.83
C ALA A 1 1.36 -9.59 14.73
N LYS A 2 1.19 -9.03 15.93
CA LYS A 2 2.32 -8.71 16.84
C LYS A 2 3.17 -9.95 17.18
N GLN A 3 2.54 -11.07 17.51
CA GLN A 3 3.25 -12.32 17.82
C GLN A 3 4.03 -12.88 16.61
N ALA A 4 3.55 -12.62 15.40
CA ALA A 4 4.23 -12.98 14.16
C ALA A 4 5.36 -12.01 13.75
N GLY A 5 5.67 -10.99 14.58
CA GLY A 5 6.73 -10.02 14.32
C GLY A 5 6.40 -8.99 13.22
N VAL A 6 5.13 -8.87 12.85
CA VAL A 6 4.69 -7.88 11.83
C VAL A 6 4.79 -6.47 12.39
N SER A 7 5.39 -5.54 11.65
CA SER A 7 5.61 -4.16 12.09
C SER A 7 4.37 -3.27 11.97
N ARG A 8 3.46 -3.58 11.03
CA ARG A 8 2.30 -2.73 10.71
C ARG A 8 1.03 -3.54 10.56
N VAL A 9 -0.07 -3.07 11.16
CA VAL A 9 -1.42 -3.59 10.96
C VAL A 9 -2.18 -2.68 10.00
N CYS A 10 -2.88 -3.27 9.00
CA CYS A 10 -3.76 -2.54 8.11
C CYS A 10 -5.22 -2.81 8.49
N LEU A 11 -5.97 -1.75 8.82
CA LEU A 11 -7.39 -1.77 9.08
C LEU A 11 -8.14 -1.33 7.82
N GLY A 12 -9.01 -2.17 7.30
CA GLY A 12 -9.75 -1.91 6.07
C GLY A 12 -11.25 -1.88 6.29
N ALA A 13 -11.93 -0.95 5.61
CA ALA A 13 -13.38 -0.94 5.46
C ALA A 13 -13.74 -0.65 4.01
N ALA A 14 -14.72 -1.38 3.47
CA ALA A 14 -15.20 -1.20 2.10
C ALA A 14 -16.15 0.02 1.98
N TRP A 15 -15.75 1.15 2.54
CA TRP A 15 -16.52 2.40 2.45
C TRP A 15 -16.15 3.15 1.17
N ARG A 16 -17.15 3.83 0.59
CA ARG A 16 -16.88 4.81 -0.46
C ARG A 16 -16.13 6.00 0.12
N GLU A 17 -16.59 6.49 1.27
CA GLU A 17 -16.08 7.64 2.01
C GLU A 17 -16.29 7.45 3.50
N VAL A 18 -15.45 8.09 4.29
CA VAL A 18 -15.59 8.16 5.74
C VAL A 18 -16.76 9.09 6.07
N LYS A 19 -17.59 8.69 7.04
CA LYS A 19 -18.66 9.51 7.61
C LYS A 19 -18.43 9.70 9.11
N ASP A 20 -18.67 10.90 9.62
CA ASP A 20 -18.57 11.18 11.05
C ASP A 20 -19.76 10.55 11.78
N ASN A 21 -19.57 9.33 12.24
CA ASN A 21 -20.58 8.51 12.91
C ASN A 21 -19.93 7.51 13.87
N ALA A 22 -20.74 6.78 14.62
CA ALA A 22 -20.27 5.79 15.60
C ALA A 22 -19.39 4.67 15.00
N GLN A 23 -19.49 4.37 13.70
CA GLN A 23 -18.61 3.39 13.07
C GLN A 23 -17.20 3.96 12.90
N PHE A 24 -17.08 5.22 12.51
CA PHE A 24 -15.80 5.89 12.44
C PHE A 24 -15.15 6.06 13.82
N ASP A 25 -15.95 6.40 14.85
CA ASP A 25 -15.45 6.47 16.22
C ASP A 25 -14.86 5.13 16.69
N ARG A 26 -15.51 4.02 16.36
CA ARG A 26 -14.94 2.67 16.62
C ARG A 26 -13.63 2.42 15.90
N VAL A 27 -13.48 2.89 14.66
CA VAL A 27 -12.20 2.79 13.94
C VAL A 27 -11.12 3.59 14.65
N LEU A 28 -11.42 4.80 15.14
CA LEU A 28 -10.47 5.59 15.93
C LEU A 28 -10.03 4.85 17.21
N ASP A 29 -10.96 4.18 17.89
CA ASP A 29 -10.64 3.37 19.08
C ASP A 29 -9.77 2.16 18.70
N MET A 30 -10.05 1.50 17.58
CA MET A 30 -9.19 0.42 17.07
C MET A 30 -7.77 0.91 16.74
N VAL A 31 -7.64 2.09 16.13
CA VAL A 31 -6.34 2.71 15.83
C VAL A 31 -5.57 2.92 17.14
N ARG A 32 -6.19 3.53 18.16
CA ARG A 32 -5.57 3.71 19.49
C ARG A 32 -5.11 2.39 20.09
N GLY A 33 -5.99 1.38 20.11
CA GLY A 33 -5.69 0.08 20.70
C GLY A 33 -4.50 -0.63 20.01
N VAL A 34 -4.37 -0.52 18.69
CA VAL A 34 -3.21 -1.10 17.98
C VAL A 34 -1.94 -0.28 18.23
N THR A 35 -2.04 1.04 18.27
CA THR A 35 -0.92 1.92 18.62
C THR A 35 -0.41 1.65 20.03
N ASP A 36 -1.29 1.43 21.00
CA ASP A 36 -0.94 1.08 22.39
C ASP A 36 -0.20 -0.26 22.49
N LEU A 37 -0.41 -1.16 21.53
CA LEU A 37 0.37 -2.39 21.40
C LEU A 37 1.80 -2.14 20.86
N GLY A 38 2.16 -0.91 20.51
CA GLY A 38 3.46 -0.54 19.95
C GLY A 38 3.62 -0.94 18.48
N MET A 39 2.53 -1.06 17.72
CA MET A 39 2.54 -1.36 16.30
C MET A 39 2.18 -0.14 15.47
N GLU A 40 2.66 -0.07 14.24
CA GLU A 40 2.19 0.90 13.27
C GLU A 40 0.78 0.54 12.79
N VAL A 41 -0.06 1.54 12.57
CA VAL A 41 -1.41 1.34 12.03
C VAL A 41 -1.53 2.00 10.67
N CYS A 42 -2.05 1.28 9.70
CA CYS A 42 -2.47 1.80 8.40
C CYS A 42 -3.99 1.65 8.26
N CYS A 43 -4.67 2.67 7.72
CA CYS A 43 -6.09 2.57 7.42
C CYS A 43 -6.37 2.68 5.93
N THR A 44 -7.38 1.91 5.46
CA THR A 44 -7.95 1.96 4.11
C THR A 44 -9.47 2.09 4.26
N LEU A 45 -9.99 3.32 4.29
CA LEU A 45 -11.38 3.62 4.65
C LEU A 45 -12.15 4.33 3.52
N GLY A 46 -11.58 4.41 2.33
CA GLY A 46 -12.15 5.17 1.21
C GLY A 46 -11.72 6.64 1.21
N MET A 47 -12.56 7.52 0.67
CA MET A 47 -12.30 8.96 0.65
C MET A 47 -12.51 9.56 2.05
N LEU A 48 -11.76 10.61 2.37
CA LEU A 48 -11.92 11.33 3.64
C LEU A 48 -11.61 12.83 3.45
N SER A 49 -12.06 13.61 4.43
CA SER A 49 -11.77 15.04 4.55
C SER A 49 -10.55 15.28 5.45
N GLU A 50 -9.97 16.49 5.37
CA GLU A 50 -8.92 16.95 6.28
C GLU A 50 -9.29 16.76 7.75
N HIS A 51 -10.54 17.11 8.12
CA HIS A 51 -11.03 16.92 9.50
C HIS A 51 -10.93 15.46 9.94
N GLN A 52 -11.33 14.52 9.09
CA GLN A 52 -11.26 13.09 9.39
C GLN A 52 -9.82 12.58 9.42
N ALA A 53 -8.95 13.10 8.54
CA ALA A 53 -7.53 12.80 8.56
C ALA A 53 -6.87 13.24 9.88
N LYS A 54 -7.19 14.44 10.37
CA LYS A 54 -6.72 14.93 11.68
C LYS A 54 -7.21 14.08 12.84
N ARG A 55 -8.45 13.64 12.83
CA ARG A 55 -8.98 12.72 13.87
C ARG A 55 -8.25 11.38 13.88
N LEU A 56 -7.91 10.85 12.71
CA LEU A 56 -7.09 9.62 12.59
C LEU A 56 -5.65 9.86 13.09
N GLU A 57 -5.05 11.00 12.76
CA GLU A 57 -3.73 11.40 13.27
C GLU A 57 -3.72 11.47 14.80
N GLU A 58 -4.71 12.15 15.40
CA GLU A 58 -4.89 12.26 16.85
C GLU A 58 -5.08 10.90 17.53
N ALA A 59 -5.72 9.95 16.83
CA ALA A 59 -5.85 8.57 17.30
C ALA A 59 -4.55 7.76 17.21
N GLY A 60 -3.51 8.28 16.55
CA GLY A 60 -2.21 7.62 16.41
C GLY A 60 -1.99 6.91 15.08
N LEU A 61 -2.79 7.20 14.06
CA LEU A 61 -2.62 6.60 12.74
C LEU A 61 -1.24 6.92 12.16
N TYR A 62 -0.49 5.88 11.77
CA TYR A 62 0.80 6.03 11.11
C TYR A 62 0.66 6.26 9.61
N ALA A 63 -0.21 5.53 8.91
CA ALA A 63 -0.35 5.60 7.46
C ALA A 63 -1.80 5.55 7.00
N TYR A 64 -2.10 6.23 5.89
CA TYR A 64 -3.37 6.10 5.20
C TYR A 64 -3.15 5.53 3.80
N ASN A 65 -3.80 4.41 3.50
CA ASN A 65 -3.75 3.80 2.18
C ASN A 65 -4.89 4.31 1.30
N HIS A 66 -4.52 4.92 0.18
CA HIS A 66 -5.46 5.33 -0.85
C HIS A 66 -4.75 5.30 -2.20
N ASN A 67 -4.96 4.23 -2.97
CA ASN A 67 -4.27 4.02 -4.23
C ASN A 67 -4.82 4.92 -5.34
N VAL A 68 -3.96 5.31 -6.28
CA VAL A 68 -4.38 5.91 -7.55
C VAL A 68 -4.82 4.84 -8.57
N ASP A 69 -4.46 3.60 -8.31
CA ASP A 69 -4.80 2.37 -9.03
C ASP A 69 -4.15 2.24 -10.41
N SER A 70 -4.17 3.28 -11.28
CA SER A 70 -3.57 3.28 -12.62
C SER A 70 -3.25 4.71 -13.09
N SER A 71 -3.03 4.93 -14.39
CA SER A 71 -3.01 6.28 -14.99
C SER A 71 -4.40 6.93 -14.94
N ALA A 72 -4.45 8.25 -15.04
CA ALA A 72 -5.71 8.99 -15.06
C ALA A 72 -6.61 8.54 -16.21
N GLU A 73 -6.02 8.40 -17.39
CA GLU A 73 -6.73 8.04 -18.63
C GLU A 73 -7.29 6.62 -18.57
N PHE A 74 -6.49 5.67 -18.10
CA PHE A 74 -6.94 4.28 -17.99
C PHE A 74 -7.92 4.08 -16.83
N TYR A 75 -7.78 4.82 -15.74
CA TYR A 75 -8.66 4.76 -14.59
C TYR A 75 -10.13 4.97 -14.97
N GLU A 76 -10.41 5.94 -15.84
CA GLU A 76 -11.77 6.27 -16.27
C GLU A 76 -12.43 5.14 -17.09
N THR A 77 -11.62 4.24 -17.66
CA THR A 77 -12.14 3.09 -18.43
C THR A 77 -12.57 1.92 -17.54
N ILE A 78 -12.07 1.86 -16.31
CA ILE A 78 -12.27 0.71 -15.41
C ILE A 78 -13.07 1.05 -14.14
N ILE A 79 -13.11 2.31 -13.74
CA ILE A 79 -13.78 2.74 -12.52
C ILE A 79 -14.82 3.81 -12.83
N THR A 80 -16.08 3.51 -12.54
CA THR A 80 -17.22 4.38 -12.83
C THR A 80 -17.82 5.03 -11.57
N THR A 81 -17.38 4.61 -10.38
CA THR A 81 -17.99 5.02 -9.10
C THR A 81 -17.32 6.23 -8.46
N ARG A 82 -16.10 6.58 -8.90
CA ARG A 82 -15.28 7.70 -8.40
C ARG A 82 -14.47 8.25 -9.55
N THR A 83 -14.14 9.53 -9.51
CA THR A 83 -13.21 10.14 -10.46
C THR A 83 -11.76 9.95 -9.98
N TYR A 84 -10.82 10.10 -10.91
CA TYR A 84 -9.39 10.13 -10.55
C TYR A 84 -9.06 11.34 -9.66
N ALA A 85 -9.72 12.47 -9.90
CA ALA A 85 -9.60 13.67 -9.08
C ALA A 85 -10.03 13.42 -7.62
N ASP A 86 -11.07 12.61 -7.37
CA ASP A 86 -11.46 12.22 -6.00
C ASP A 86 -10.34 11.46 -5.28
N ARG A 87 -9.57 10.64 -6.02
CA ARG A 87 -8.40 9.95 -5.47
C ARG A 87 -7.33 10.93 -5.04
N LEU A 88 -6.94 11.83 -5.94
CA LEU A 88 -5.91 12.83 -5.67
C LEU A 88 -6.31 13.74 -4.53
N LYS A 89 -7.55 14.22 -4.52
CA LYS A 89 -8.07 15.05 -3.42
C LYS A 89 -7.92 14.35 -2.06
N THR A 90 -8.23 13.06 -1.98
CA THR A 90 -8.06 12.31 -0.72
C THR A 90 -6.59 12.29 -0.27
N LEU A 91 -5.66 12.09 -1.21
CA LEU A 91 -4.23 12.13 -0.91
C LEU A 91 -3.79 13.51 -0.42
N GLU A 92 -4.29 14.58 -1.04
CA GLU A 92 -4.05 15.97 -0.62
C GLU A 92 -4.58 16.24 0.79
N GLU A 93 -5.79 15.76 1.13
CA GLU A 93 -6.37 15.93 2.46
C GLU A 93 -5.52 15.23 3.55
N VAL A 94 -5.01 14.03 3.27
CA VAL A 94 -4.10 13.32 4.17
C VAL A 94 -2.77 14.06 4.32
N ARG A 95 -2.23 14.65 3.22
CA ARG A 95 -0.96 15.42 3.26
C ARG A 95 -1.00 16.67 4.15
N LYS A 96 -2.17 17.16 4.49
CA LYS A 96 -2.32 18.27 5.47
C LYS A 96 -2.08 17.84 6.92
N THR A 97 -1.77 16.57 7.16
CA THR A 97 -1.48 15.96 8.45
C THR A 97 -0.08 15.33 8.45
N ASN A 98 0.37 14.82 9.60
CA ASN A 98 1.62 14.05 9.70
C ASN A 98 1.41 12.54 9.42
N VAL A 99 0.24 12.14 8.96
CA VAL A 99 -0.02 10.75 8.54
C VAL A 99 0.72 10.47 7.24
N THR A 100 1.48 9.37 7.20
CA THR A 100 2.21 8.97 5.99
C THR A 100 1.25 8.45 4.92
N LEU A 101 1.58 8.67 3.65
CA LEU A 101 0.80 8.14 2.54
C LEU A 101 1.28 6.76 2.11
N CYS A 102 0.31 5.88 1.90
CA CYS A 102 0.49 4.61 1.20
C CYS A 102 -0.36 4.68 -0.08
N SER A 103 0.27 4.92 -1.24
CA SER A 103 -0.42 5.05 -2.52
C SER A 103 0.37 4.43 -3.64
N GLY A 104 -0.28 3.62 -4.44
CA GLY A 104 0.28 2.90 -5.57
C GLY A 104 -0.83 2.45 -6.51
N GLY A 105 -0.66 1.29 -7.13
CA GLY A 105 -1.64 0.82 -8.10
C GLY A 105 -1.67 -0.68 -8.32
N ILE A 106 -2.40 -1.07 -9.34
CA ILE A 106 -2.65 -2.44 -9.72
C ILE A 106 -2.18 -2.64 -11.16
N ILE A 107 -1.39 -3.68 -11.40
CA ILE A 107 -0.99 -4.11 -12.73
C ILE A 107 -1.76 -5.37 -13.15
N GLY A 108 -2.04 -5.48 -14.45
CA GLY A 108 -2.84 -6.58 -15.03
C GLY A 108 -4.32 -6.24 -15.22
N LEU A 109 -4.70 -4.97 -15.07
CA LEU A 109 -6.05 -4.49 -15.32
C LEU A 109 -6.39 -4.40 -16.82
N GLY A 110 -5.40 -4.56 -17.70
CA GLY A 110 -5.47 -4.32 -19.14
C GLY A 110 -4.76 -3.03 -19.57
N GLU A 111 -4.12 -2.37 -18.63
CA GLU A 111 -3.31 -1.17 -18.82
C GLU A 111 -2.06 -1.43 -19.65
N THR A 112 -1.56 -0.41 -20.31
CA THR A 112 -0.29 -0.42 -21.04
C THR A 112 0.91 -0.16 -20.11
N VAL A 113 2.13 -0.36 -20.61
CA VAL A 113 3.35 0.06 -19.91
C VAL A 113 3.37 1.58 -19.71
N ASP A 114 2.87 2.36 -20.69
CA ASP A 114 2.76 3.81 -20.58
C ASP A 114 1.84 4.23 -19.43
N ASP A 115 0.71 3.55 -19.25
CA ASP A 115 -0.19 3.78 -18.12
C ASP A 115 0.50 3.54 -16.77
N ARG A 116 1.31 2.48 -16.66
CA ARG A 116 2.09 2.21 -15.44
C ARG A 116 3.12 3.31 -15.16
N LEU A 117 3.77 3.83 -16.20
CA LEU A 117 4.71 4.95 -16.07
C LEU A 117 4.00 6.25 -15.67
N LYS A 118 2.84 6.56 -16.28
CA LYS A 118 2.02 7.72 -15.92
C LYS A 118 1.50 7.63 -14.48
N MET A 119 1.14 6.42 -14.02
CA MET A 119 0.79 6.21 -12.62
C MET A 119 1.94 6.59 -11.68
N LEU A 120 3.17 6.15 -11.98
CA LEU A 120 4.34 6.55 -11.19
C LEU A 120 4.63 8.05 -11.30
N GLN A 121 4.44 8.65 -12.47
CA GLN A 121 4.57 10.12 -12.64
C GLN A 121 3.57 10.87 -11.77
N THR A 122 2.33 10.39 -11.65
CA THR A 122 1.35 10.98 -10.72
C THR A 122 1.82 10.92 -9.28
N LEU A 123 2.38 9.79 -8.84
CA LEU A 123 2.90 9.66 -7.49
C LEU A 123 4.11 10.59 -7.22
N LEU A 124 4.92 10.86 -8.25
CA LEU A 124 6.04 11.80 -8.17
C LEU A 124 5.59 13.27 -8.05
N GLN A 125 4.36 13.60 -8.43
CA GLN A 125 3.80 14.96 -8.29
C GLN A 125 3.26 15.25 -6.88
N ILE A 126 3.16 14.22 -6.04
CA ILE A 126 2.72 14.38 -4.64
C ILE A 126 3.94 14.74 -3.80
N GLU A 127 3.92 15.92 -3.19
CA GLU A 127 5.02 16.40 -2.33
C GLU A 127 4.61 16.48 -0.85
N PRO A 128 5.41 15.89 0.05
CA PRO A 128 6.47 14.91 -0.19
C PRO A 128 5.92 13.63 -0.84
N HIS A 129 6.79 12.90 -1.55
CA HIS A 129 6.37 11.66 -2.22
C HIS A 129 5.75 10.65 -1.23
N PRO A 130 4.85 9.75 -1.69
CA PRO A 130 4.28 8.73 -0.83
C PRO A 130 5.38 7.90 -0.15
N GLU A 131 5.28 7.74 1.16
CA GLU A 131 6.24 6.97 1.95
C GLU A 131 6.17 5.47 1.64
N SER A 132 5.04 5.01 1.12
CA SER A 132 4.84 3.60 0.75
C SER A 132 4.10 3.50 -0.58
N VAL A 133 4.63 2.66 -1.48
CA VAL A 133 4.10 2.47 -2.84
C VAL A 133 3.80 0.99 -3.06
N PRO A 134 2.55 0.56 -2.83
CA PRO A 134 2.13 -0.81 -3.11
C PRO A 134 2.01 -1.06 -4.61
N ILE A 135 2.65 -2.13 -5.07
CA ILE A 135 2.46 -2.70 -6.39
C ILE A 135 1.62 -3.96 -6.22
N ASN A 136 0.35 -3.86 -6.64
CA ASN A 136 -0.58 -4.97 -6.61
C ASN A 136 -0.61 -5.67 -7.96
N ILE A 137 -0.75 -6.98 -7.95
CA ILE A 137 -1.01 -7.77 -9.16
C ILE A 137 -2.48 -8.16 -9.13
N LEU A 138 -3.19 -7.95 -10.23
CA LEU A 138 -4.61 -8.29 -10.33
C LEU A 138 -4.86 -9.74 -9.90
N SER A 139 -5.70 -9.91 -8.91
CA SER A 139 -6.26 -11.22 -8.55
C SER A 139 -7.59 -11.37 -9.26
N LYS A 140 -7.62 -12.23 -10.28
CA LYS A 140 -8.81 -12.47 -11.09
C LYS A 140 -9.87 -13.20 -10.26
N VAL A 141 -11.09 -12.70 -10.29
CA VAL A 141 -12.22 -13.30 -9.59
C VAL A 141 -13.29 -13.64 -10.63
N ALA A 142 -13.74 -14.88 -10.64
CA ALA A 142 -14.77 -15.34 -11.57
C ALA A 142 -16.03 -14.47 -11.48
N GLY A 143 -16.64 -14.16 -12.62
CA GLY A 143 -17.84 -13.32 -12.70
C GLY A 143 -17.57 -11.80 -12.63
N THR A 144 -16.31 -11.38 -12.56
CA THR A 144 -15.93 -9.95 -12.65
C THR A 144 -15.52 -9.58 -14.09
N PRO A 145 -15.60 -8.31 -14.51
CA PRO A 145 -15.20 -7.88 -15.84
C PRO A 145 -13.75 -8.23 -16.22
N MET A 146 -12.87 -8.38 -15.24
CA MET A 146 -11.44 -8.64 -15.44
C MET A 146 -11.06 -10.11 -15.20
N ALA A 147 -12.04 -11.02 -15.09
CA ALA A 147 -11.78 -12.44 -14.84
C ALA A 147 -10.90 -13.10 -15.91
N GLU A 148 -11.08 -12.66 -17.16
CA GLU A 148 -10.39 -13.22 -18.34
C GLU A 148 -9.14 -12.42 -18.76
N ASN A 149 -8.74 -11.41 -18.00
CA ASN A 149 -7.51 -10.68 -18.29
C ASN A 149 -6.31 -11.64 -18.31
N PRO A 150 -5.29 -11.44 -19.17
CA PRO A 150 -4.07 -12.23 -19.12
C PRO A 150 -3.35 -12.06 -17.78
N ASP A 151 -2.65 -13.10 -17.35
CA ASP A 151 -1.77 -12.98 -16.18
C ASP A 151 -0.58 -12.08 -16.50
N VAL A 152 -0.17 -11.27 -15.53
CA VAL A 152 0.99 -10.41 -15.68
C VAL A 152 2.26 -11.28 -15.68
N PRO A 153 3.10 -11.23 -16.72
CA PRO A 153 4.36 -11.94 -16.72
C PRO A 153 5.26 -11.51 -15.54
N VAL A 154 5.96 -12.45 -14.94
CA VAL A 154 6.83 -12.18 -13.77
C VAL A 154 7.82 -11.04 -14.04
N TRP A 155 8.41 -11.00 -15.25
CA TRP A 155 9.35 -9.94 -15.63
C TRP A 155 8.72 -8.54 -15.68
N GLU A 156 7.43 -8.44 -15.96
CA GLU A 156 6.72 -7.16 -15.90
C GLU A 156 6.52 -6.69 -14.43
N VAL A 157 6.27 -7.63 -13.51
CA VAL A 157 6.22 -7.31 -12.08
C VAL A 157 7.58 -6.80 -11.59
N ILE A 158 8.66 -7.51 -11.94
CA ILE A 158 10.03 -7.15 -11.56
C ILE A 158 10.41 -5.77 -12.13
N ARG A 159 10.12 -5.51 -13.43
CA ARG A 159 10.37 -4.21 -14.06
C ARG A 159 9.58 -3.09 -13.37
N MET A 160 8.31 -3.32 -13.05
CA MET A 160 7.50 -2.32 -12.34
C MET A 160 8.08 -1.97 -10.98
N ILE A 161 8.52 -2.96 -10.21
CA ILE A 161 9.17 -2.75 -8.91
C ILE A 161 10.49 -2.01 -9.07
N ALA A 162 11.33 -2.41 -10.03
CA ALA A 162 12.60 -1.74 -10.31
C ALA A 162 12.39 -0.28 -10.71
N THR A 163 11.43 -0.01 -11.59
CA THR A 163 11.10 1.35 -12.02
C THR A 163 10.60 2.17 -10.83
N ALA A 164 9.68 1.64 -10.02
CA ALA A 164 9.18 2.32 -8.82
C ALA A 164 10.34 2.64 -7.84
N ARG A 165 11.28 1.71 -7.63
CA ARG A 165 12.46 1.94 -6.77
C ARG A 165 13.37 3.04 -7.31
N ILE A 166 13.58 3.10 -8.63
CA ILE A 166 14.45 4.11 -9.27
C ILE A 166 13.82 5.51 -9.12
N VAL A 167 12.54 5.64 -9.42
CA VAL A 167 11.88 6.96 -9.46
C VAL A 167 11.41 7.42 -8.07
N LEU A 168 11.17 6.50 -7.13
CA LEU A 168 10.76 6.78 -5.76
C LEU A 168 11.76 6.13 -4.77
N PRO A 169 13.02 6.58 -4.74
CA PRO A 169 14.11 5.89 -4.05
C PRO A 169 13.94 5.83 -2.53
N ARG A 170 13.17 6.74 -1.95
CA ARG A 170 12.93 6.83 -0.50
C ARG A 170 11.68 6.10 -0.03
N SER A 171 10.79 5.71 -0.95
CA SER A 171 9.53 5.05 -0.62
C SER A 171 9.74 3.58 -0.26
N ASP A 172 8.92 3.03 0.61
CA ASP A 172 8.78 1.59 0.76
C ASP A 172 8.03 1.03 -0.47
N VAL A 173 8.75 0.40 -1.38
CA VAL A 173 8.14 -0.30 -2.52
C VAL A 173 7.61 -1.65 -2.04
N ARG A 174 6.30 -1.83 -2.11
CA ARG A 174 5.62 -2.97 -1.49
C ARG A 174 5.13 -3.95 -2.55
N LEU A 175 5.53 -5.20 -2.40
CA LEU A 175 4.94 -6.32 -3.11
C LEU A 175 3.71 -6.81 -2.30
N THR A 176 2.51 -6.62 -2.85
CA THR A 176 1.26 -6.76 -2.09
C THR A 176 0.30 -7.77 -2.70
N ALA A 177 -0.95 -7.42 -2.95
CA ALA A 177 -1.96 -8.34 -3.46
C ALA A 177 -1.51 -9.02 -4.76
N GLY A 178 -1.91 -10.28 -4.92
CA GLY A 178 -1.59 -11.11 -6.08
C GLY A 178 -0.21 -11.77 -6.04
N ARG A 179 0.69 -11.41 -5.09
CA ARG A 179 2.03 -12.02 -4.98
C ARG A 179 2.01 -13.51 -4.66
N VAL A 180 0.89 -14.03 -4.17
CA VAL A 180 0.69 -15.48 -3.94
C VAL A 180 0.86 -16.30 -5.23
N LYS A 181 0.74 -15.67 -6.39
CA LYS A 181 0.96 -16.29 -7.71
C LYS A 181 2.44 -16.37 -8.10
N LEU A 182 3.32 -15.67 -7.38
CA LEU A 182 4.76 -15.68 -7.60
C LEU A 182 5.40 -16.77 -6.74
N ASP A 183 6.26 -17.59 -7.36
CA ASP A 183 7.10 -18.51 -6.59
C ASP A 183 8.16 -17.75 -5.78
N ASP A 184 8.90 -18.46 -4.96
CA ASP A 184 9.91 -17.88 -4.08
C ASP A 184 11.03 -17.20 -4.86
N THR A 185 11.41 -17.77 -6.03
CA THR A 185 12.45 -17.19 -6.88
C THR A 185 12.00 -15.86 -7.46
N ALA A 186 10.77 -15.79 -7.95
CA ALA A 186 10.19 -14.54 -8.47
C ALA A 186 10.06 -13.47 -7.37
N GLN A 187 9.64 -13.85 -6.16
CA GLN A 187 9.58 -12.93 -5.02
C GLN A 187 10.99 -12.47 -4.60
N ALA A 188 11.99 -13.36 -4.59
CA ALA A 188 13.39 -13.00 -4.34
C ALA A 188 13.90 -11.97 -5.36
N LEU A 189 13.61 -12.17 -6.64
CA LEU A 189 13.96 -11.20 -7.69
C LEU A 189 13.25 -9.86 -7.50
N CYS A 190 12.02 -9.85 -7.00
CA CYS A 190 11.32 -8.60 -6.64
C CYS A 190 12.04 -7.85 -5.50
N PHE A 191 12.54 -8.54 -4.47
CA PHE A 191 13.36 -7.91 -3.42
C PHE A 191 14.67 -7.38 -3.99
N MET A 192 15.36 -8.13 -4.83
CA MET A 192 16.59 -7.67 -5.49
C MET A 192 16.35 -6.47 -6.41
N ALA A 193 15.19 -6.39 -7.05
CA ALA A 193 14.77 -5.26 -7.87
C ALA A 193 14.40 -4.01 -7.07
N GLY A 194 14.27 -4.13 -5.74
CA GLY A 194 14.06 -2.99 -4.85
C GLY A 194 12.78 -3.01 -4.02
N ALA A 195 11.98 -4.07 -4.05
CA ALA A 195 10.92 -4.24 -3.06
C ALA A 195 11.57 -4.39 -1.67
N ASN A 196 11.02 -3.71 -0.67
CA ASN A 196 11.51 -3.76 0.70
C ASN A 196 10.36 -3.89 1.73
N SER A 197 9.17 -4.18 1.26
CA SER A 197 7.98 -4.39 2.08
C SER A 197 7.05 -5.39 1.41
N ILE A 198 6.39 -6.22 2.21
CA ILE A 198 5.36 -7.16 1.77
C ILE A 198 4.09 -6.98 2.58
N PHE A 199 2.97 -7.39 2.01
CA PHE A 199 1.72 -7.56 2.74
C PHE A 199 1.52 -9.04 3.06
N SER A 200 1.23 -9.34 4.31
CA SER A 200 0.99 -10.68 4.83
C SER A 200 -0.29 -10.69 5.66
N SER A 201 -1.09 -11.73 5.57
CA SER A 201 -2.30 -11.88 6.37
C SER A 201 -2.79 -13.32 6.40
N GLU A 202 -3.38 -13.73 7.51
CA GLU A 202 -4.21 -14.91 7.52
C GLU A 202 -5.53 -14.65 6.78
N THR A 203 -6.02 -15.65 6.04
CA THR A 203 -7.21 -15.51 5.16
C THR A 203 -8.45 -15.07 5.93
N GLU A 204 -8.59 -15.47 7.18
CA GLU A 204 -9.73 -15.11 8.03
C GLU A 204 -9.81 -13.62 8.35
N PHE A 205 -8.67 -12.90 8.35
CA PHE A 205 -8.59 -11.46 8.61
C PHE A 205 -8.67 -10.60 7.34
N MET A 206 -8.72 -11.23 6.16
CA MET A 206 -8.80 -10.50 4.89
C MET A 206 -10.20 -9.92 4.67
N LEU A 207 -10.26 -8.62 4.34
CA LEU A 207 -11.50 -7.96 3.92
C LEU A 207 -12.06 -8.61 2.65
N THR A 208 -11.20 -8.97 1.71
CA THR A 208 -11.56 -9.62 0.44
C THR A 208 -10.98 -11.03 0.41
N LYS A 209 -11.74 -12.01 0.86
CA LYS A 209 -11.30 -13.42 0.92
C LYS A 209 -10.99 -14.04 -0.44
N ALA A 210 -11.55 -13.50 -1.52
CA ALA A 210 -11.25 -13.92 -2.89
C ALA A 210 -9.85 -13.48 -3.39
N VAL A 211 -9.15 -12.63 -2.62
CA VAL A 211 -7.79 -12.17 -2.94
C VAL A 211 -6.85 -12.68 -1.85
N PRO A 212 -6.34 -13.91 -1.97
CA PRO A 212 -5.53 -14.52 -0.92
C PRO A 212 -4.17 -13.82 -0.76
N SER A 213 -3.64 -13.88 0.45
CA SER A 213 -2.27 -13.51 0.80
C SER A 213 -1.53 -14.73 1.37
N PRO A 214 -0.20 -14.86 1.23
CA PRO A 214 0.56 -15.82 2.00
C PRO A 214 0.40 -15.58 3.50
N SER A 215 0.41 -16.68 4.28
CA SER A 215 0.33 -16.62 5.73
C SER A 215 1.60 -16.00 6.36
N TYR A 216 1.52 -15.64 7.62
CA TYR A 216 2.68 -15.13 8.38
C TYR A 216 3.83 -16.15 8.42
N ASP A 217 3.53 -17.43 8.63
CA ASP A 217 4.54 -18.48 8.70
C ASP A 217 5.25 -18.67 7.35
N ARG A 218 4.47 -18.65 6.25
CA ARG A 218 5.03 -18.76 4.89
C ARG A 218 5.96 -17.60 4.57
N ASP A 219 5.61 -16.38 4.98
CA ASP A 219 6.46 -15.22 4.79
C ASP A 219 7.71 -15.24 5.68
N ALA A 220 7.58 -15.73 6.91
CA ALA A 220 8.75 -15.93 7.79
C ALA A 220 9.74 -16.94 7.21
N GLU A 221 9.25 -18.05 6.62
CA GLU A 221 10.08 -19.03 5.92
C GLU A 221 10.80 -18.41 4.72
N LEU A 222 10.07 -17.68 3.87
CA LEU A 222 10.64 -16.98 2.71
C LEU A 222 11.73 -16.00 3.12
N LEU A 223 11.45 -15.12 4.08
CA LEU A 223 12.42 -14.13 4.54
C LEU A 223 13.66 -14.80 5.14
N LYS A 224 13.49 -15.87 5.91
CA LYS A 224 14.59 -16.67 6.47
C LYS A 224 15.46 -17.30 5.36
N ALA A 225 14.83 -17.89 4.34
CA ALA A 225 15.53 -18.49 3.20
C ALA A 225 16.35 -17.44 2.42
N LEU A 226 15.86 -16.20 2.35
CA LEU A 226 16.55 -15.09 1.69
C LEU A 226 17.56 -14.36 2.58
N GLY A 227 17.74 -14.77 3.84
CA GLY A 227 18.60 -14.06 4.80
C GLY A 227 18.06 -12.68 5.20
N LEU A 228 16.77 -12.43 5.00
CA LEU A 228 16.09 -11.20 5.35
C LEU A 228 15.40 -11.31 6.71
N ARG A 229 15.11 -10.16 7.31
CA ARG A 229 14.35 -10.07 8.56
C ARG A 229 13.31 -8.96 8.48
N MET A 230 12.21 -9.13 9.20
CA MET A 230 11.24 -8.06 9.40
C MET A 230 11.88 -6.94 10.23
N ARG A 231 11.58 -5.68 9.87
CA ARG A 231 12.00 -4.55 10.69
C ARG A 231 11.07 -4.37 11.89
N GLU A 232 11.60 -3.81 12.95
CA GLU A 232 10.80 -3.34 14.08
C GLU A 232 9.87 -2.19 13.67
N PRO A 233 8.71 -2.04 14.32
CA PRO A 233 7.87 -0.85 14.18
C PRO A 233 8.64 0.43 14.53
N PHE A 234 8.32 1.54 13.90
CA PHE A 234 8.85 2.84 14.30
C PHE A 234 8.30 3.23 15.68
N LYS A 235 9.18 3.42 16.65
CA LYS A 235 8.80 3.63 18.06
C LYS A 235 8.41 5.08 18.36
N HIS A 236 8.96 6.02 17.61
CA HIS A 236 8.79 7.46 17.86
C HIS A 236 8.53 8.19 16.56
N GLY A 237 7.51 9.02 16.60
CA GLY A 237 7.19 9.87 15.48
C GLY A 237 6.43 9.14 14.37
N ARG A 238 5.71 9.91 13.67
CA ARG A 238 4.88 9.54 12.52
C ARG A 238 5.61 9.82 11.21
N THR A 239 6.88 10.23 11.32
CA THR A 239 7.75 10.51 10.18
C THR A 239 8.45 9.24 9.73
N HIS A 240 8.37 8.95 8.45
CA HIS A 240 9.15 7.90 7.83
C HIS A 240 10.65 8.31 7.90
N PRO A 241 11.60 7.41 8.25
CA PRO A 241 13.03 7.74 8.36
C PRO A 241 13.60 8.43 7.12
N ALA A 242 13.03 8.19 5.94
CA ALA A 242 13.41 8.87 4.71
C ALA A 242 13.15 10.39 4.73
N GLN A 243 12.32 10.90 5.64
CA GLN A 243 12.06 12.32 5.81
C GLN A 243 13.07 12.99 6.74
N GLU A 244 13.71 12.23 7.65
CA GLU A 244 14.67 12.74 8.63
C GLU A 244 16.10 12.85 8.07
N THR A 245 16.45 12.04 7.09
CA THR A 245 17.74 12.11 6.42
C THR A 245 17.66 13.03 5.21
N GLY A 246 17.80 14.33 5.44
CA GLY A 246 18.33 15.20 4.41
C GLY A 246 19.67 14.60 3.96
N CYS A 247 19.71 14.02 2.77
CA CYS A 247 20.94 13.51 2.21
C CYS A 247 21.89 14.70 2.02
N SER A 248 22.74 14.97 3.01
CA SER A 248 23.94 15.75 2.78
C SER A 248 24.82 14.87 1.89
N VAL A 249 24.73 15.08 0.60
CA VAL A 249 25.80 14.64 -0.30
C VAL A 249 27.01 15.45 0.10
N ALA A 250 27.86 14.86 0.94
CA ALA A 250 29.22 15.34 1.09
C ALA A 250 29.88 15.16 -0.27
N GLY A 251 30.34 16.27 -0.86
CA GLY A 251 31.08 16.33 -2.10
C GLY A 251 32.44 15.65 -2.04
#